data_34b7a8f90434fa0c68bd6dc8ce58e6c7
#
_entry.id   34b7a8f90434fa0c68bd6dc8ce58e6c7
#
_cell.length_a   1.000
_cell.length_b   1.000
_cell.length_c   1.000
_cell.angle_alpha   90.00
_cell.angle_beta   90.00
_cell.angle_gamma   90.00
#
_symmetry.space_group_name_H-M   'P 1'
#
loop_
_entity.id
_entity.type
_entity.pdbx_description
1 polymer ?
#
loop_
_entity_poly.entity_id
_entity_poly.type
_entity_poly.pdbx_seq_one_letter_code
_entity_poly.pdbx_strand_id
1 'polypeptide(L)'
;MADGYRIFGAEMSPYSVKVRSYFRYKAIPHQWILRNADSQAEYEKHARMPIIPLVVTPEGKGIQDSTPIIDQMEKLYPEPSIHSDDTVASFVSAFIEEFGDKWGNKWMFHYRWARDVDQISSAGRIARMRGPKAGEQEHEAFARQVRARMVDRVWFVGSNAGTAPQIEAGFLEMLALLDNHLASRPYLFGGRPAFGDFGLWGQIYQMWRDPTAGALIEGGAPHVLDWVHRMLWPKAEGGFEGWSALEPTLMPILTKQVGRQFMPWTCANEKALADAKEEFSVAFGGNIWTQKPQKYHARSLGMLRARYAAVANKAALDPVLEAAGCLAGLHG
;
A
#
# COMPACT_ATOMS: atom_id res chain seq x y z
N MET A 1 0.61 31.06 -13.77
CA MET A 1 0.91 30.14 -12.67
C MET A 1 1.02 28.76 -13.26
N ALA A 2 2.05 28.02 -12.91
CA ALA A 2 2.49 26.84 -13.65
C ALA A 2 1.36 25.83 -13.92
N ASP A 3 1.23 25.49 -15.19
CA ASP A 3 0.38 24.44 -15.72
C ASP A 3 0.96 23.07 -15.31
N GLY A 4 1.00 22.81 -13.99
CA GLY A 4 1.48 21.56 -13.41
C GLY A 4 0.33 20.62 -13.06
N TYR A 5 0.68 19.38 -12.73
CA TYR A 5 -0.29 18.42 -12.19
C TYR A 5 -0.85 18.88 -10.86
N ARG A 6 -2.10 18.52 -10.56
CA ARG A 6 -2.74 18.74 -9.26
C ARG A 6 -3.10 17.39 -8.65
N ILE A 7 -2.62 17.12 -7.42
CA ILE A 7 -2.89 15.88 -6.71
C ILE A 7 -3.87 16.16 -5.58
N PHE A 8 -5.12 15.77 -5.74
CA PHE A 8 -6.10 15.78 -4.67
C PHE A 8 -5.93 14.53 -3.82
N GLY A 9 -5.58 14.71 -2.56
CA GLY A 9 -5.27 13.62 -1.66
C GLY A 9 -5.52 13.94 -0.20
N ALA A 10 -5.11 13.06 0.67
CA ALA A 10 -5.15 13.23 2.11
C ALA A 10 -3.88 12.68 2.76
N GLU A 11 -3.39 13.38 3.81
CA GLU A 11 -2.21 12.92 4.57
C GLU A 11 -2.42 11.56 5.25
N MET A 12 -3.68 11.22 5.54
CA MET A 12 -4.09 9.95 6.17
C MET A 12 -4.39 8.83 5.18
N SER A 13 -4.21 9.07 3.87
CA SER A 13 -4.43 8.07 2.83
C SER A 13 -3.10 7.48 2.36
N PRO A 14 -2.86 6.17 2.54
CA PRO A 14 -1.65 5.51 2.07
C PRO A 14 -1.47 5.64 0.55
N TYR A 15 -2.55 5.54 -0.19
CA TYR A 15 -2.55 5.66 -1.65
C TYR A 15 -2.24 7.07 -2.13
N SER A 16 -2.69 8.11 -1.40
CA SER A 16 -2.39 9.51 -1.75
C SER A 16 -0.92 9.84 -1.51
N VAL A 17 -0.36 9.43 -0.38
CA VAL A 17 1.06 9.67 -0.07
C VAL A 17 1.99 8.85 -0.97
N LYS A 18 1.60 7.63 -1.36
CA LYS A 18 2.26 6.79 -2.37
C LYS A 18 2.47 7.57 -3.67
N VAL A 19 1.40 8.13 -4.23
CA VAL A 19 1.45 8.92 -5.47
C VAL A 19 2.28 10.19 -5.28
N ARG A 20 2.13 10.90 -4.18
CA ARG A 20 2.95 12.09 -3.90
C ARG A 20 4.44 11.77 -3.80
N SER A 21 4.82 10.69 -3.12
CA SER A 21 6.21 10.22 -3.04
C SER A 21 6.78 9.91 -4.43
N TYR A 22 6.00 9.22 -5.24
CA TYR A 22 6.35 8.91 -6.63
C TYR A 22 6.57 10.18 -7.47
N PHE A 23 5.65 11.15 -7.42
CA PHE A 23 5.80 12.43 -8.15
C PHE A 23 7.04 13.21 -7.71
N ARG A 24 7.39 13.15 -6.42
CA ARG A 24 8.63 13.73 -5.89
C ARG A 24 9.87 13.04 -6.45
N TYR A 25 9.88 11.70 -6.49
CA TYR A 25 10.97 10.93 -7.08
C TYR A 25 11.21 11.27 -8.55
N LYS A 26 10.14 11.36 -9.31
CA LYS A 26 10.18 11.69 -10.75
C LYS A 26 10.41 13.18 -11.02
N ALA A 27 10.52 14.01 -9.99
CA ALA A 27 10.61 15.47 -10.11
C ALA A 27 9.48 16.07 -10.97
N ILE A 28 8.30 15.43 -11.01
CA ILE A 28 7.14 15.92 -11.76
C ILE A 28 6.54 17.14 -11.02
N PRO A 29 6.48 18.32 -11.64
CA PRO A 29 5.90 19.51 -11.02
C PRO A 29 4.43 19.28 -10.66
N HIS A 30 4.08 19.43 -9.39
CA HIS A 30 2.73 19.21 -8.94
C HIS A 30 2.34 20.09 -7.74
N GLN A 31 1.06 20.37 -7.64
CA GLN A 31 0.43 20.97 -6.48
C GLN A 31 -0.27 19.88 -5.66
N TRP A 32 0.05 19.81 -4.37
CA TRP A 32 -0.68 18.96 -3.42
C TRP A 32 -1.89 19.70 -2.87
N ILE A 33 -3.08 19.15 -3.07
CA ILE A 33 -4.35 19.72 -2.64
C ILE A 33 -5.03 18.75 -1.67
N LEU A 34 -5.21 19.17 -0.43
CA LEU A 34 -5.96 18.37 0.53
C LEU A 34 -7.43 18.31 0.10
N ARG A 35 -7.97 17.08 0.03
CA ARG A 35 -9.41 16.88 -0.19
C ARG A 35 -10.18 17.17 1.09
N ASN A 36 -10.67 18.38 1.20
CA ASN A 36 -11.46 18.91 2.30
C ASN A 36 -12.67 19.71 1.79
N ALA A 37 -13.37 20.43 2.67
CA ALA A 37 -14.53 21.24 2.29
C ALA A 37 -14.18 22.32 1.26
N ASP A 38 -13.01 22.97 1.38
CA ASP A 38 -12.59 24.06 0.51
C ASP A 38 -12.29 23.59 -0.93
N SER A 39 -11.80 22.36 -1.09
CA SER A 39 -11.40 21.78 -2.39
C SER A 39 -12.45 20.85 -3.01
N GLN A 40 -13.54 20.57 -2.31
CA GLN A 40 -14.53 19.55 -2.73
C GLN A 40 -15.15 19.85 -4.10
N ALA A 41 -15.57 21.09 -4.33
CA ALA A 41 -16.20 21.50 -5.59
C ALA A 41 -15.25 21.35 -6.79
N GLU A 42 -13.96 21.66 -6.60
CA GLU A 42 -12.96 21.49 -7.67
C GLU A 42 -12.63 20.00 -7.89
N TYR A 43 -12.51 19.21 -6.82
CA TYR A 43 -12.33 17.78 -6.91
C TYR A 43 -13.45 17.11 -7.73
N GLU A 44 -14.72 17.45 -7.48
CA GLU A 44 -15.89 16.86 -8.15
C GLU A 44 -15.96 17.13 -9.65
N LYS A 45 -15.36 18.20 -10.14
CA LYS A 45 -15.29 18.48 -11.59
C LYS A 45 -14.48 17.43 -12.37
N HIS A 46 -13.51 16.77 -11.71
CA HIS A 46 -12.56 15.89 -12.36
C HIS A 46 -12.68 14.42 -11.88
N ALA A 47 -13.37 14.18 -10.75
CA ALA A 47 -13.52 12.85 -10.17
C ALA A 47 -14.68 12.08 -10.80
N ARG A 48 -14.42 10.81 -11.15
CA ARG A 48 -15.47 9.87 -11.58
C ARG A 48 -16.02 9.05 -10.41
N MET A 49 -15.22 8.90 -9.36
CA MET A 49 -15.54 8.14 -8.15
C MET A 49 -15.15 8.97 -6.91
N PRO A 50 -15.81 8.79 -5.76
CA PRO A 50 -15.48 9.54 -4.53
C PRO A 50 -14.22 9.00 -3.82
N ILE A 51 -13.16 8.68 -4.57
CA ILE A 51 -11.90 8.10 -4.06
C ILE A 51 -10.71 9.03 -4.31
N ILE A 52 -9.70 8.91 -3.46
CA ILE A 52 -8.39 9.56 -3.59
C ILE A 52 -7.28 8.51 -3.62
N PRO A 53 -6.14 8.81 -4.29
CA PRO A 53 -5.79 10.06 -4.97
C PRO A 53 -6.57 10.30 -6.27
N LEU A 54 -6.74 11.59 -6.61
CA LEU A 54 -7.10 12.05 -7.94
C LEU A 54 -5.96 12.94 -8.42
N VAL A 55 -5.38 12.61 -9.56
CA VAL A 55 -4.43 13.46 -10.28
C VAL A 55 -5.15 14.15 -11.42
N VAL A 56 -5.04 15.46 -11.51
CA VAL A 56 -5.54 16.25 -12.63
C VAL A 56 -4.35 16.72 -13.46
N THR A 57 -4.35 16.36 -14.74
CA THR A 57 -3.27 16.75 -15.67
C THR A 57 -3.32 18.22 -16.00
N PRO A 58 -2.27 18.83 -16.60
CA PRO A 58 -2.29 20.21 -17.08
C PRO A 58 -3.47 20.50 -18.01
N GLU A 59 -3.91 19.51 -18.81
CA GLU A 59 -5.05 19.63 -19.74
C GLU A 59 -6.41 19.44 -19.05
N GLY A 60 -6.43 19.28 -17.71
CA GLY A 60 -7.67 19.14 -16.93
C GLY A 60 -8.26 17.72 -16.87
N LYS A 61 -7.54 16.69 -17.36
CA LYS A 61 -8.00 15.30 -17.30
C LYS A 61 -7.77 14.70 -15.91
N GLY A 62 -8.82 14.15 -15.30
CA GLY A 62 -8.74 13.43 -14.03
C GLY A 62 -8.31 11.95 -14.22
N ILE A 63 -7.34 11.50 -13.40
CA ILE A 63 -6.87 10.12 -13.31
C ILE A 63 -7.00 9.70 -11.86
N GLN A 64 -7.64 8.56 -11.60
CA GLN A 64 -7.89 8.05 -10.24
C GLN A 64 -7.34 6.63 -10.08
N ASP A 65 -7.13 6.25 -8.81
CA ASP A 65 -6.48 5.03 -8.35
C ASP A 65 -4.94 5.10 -8.48
N SER A 66 -4.25 4.75 -7.38
CA SER A 66 -2.80 5.00 -7.25
C SER A 66 -1.96 4.21 -8.26
N THR A 67 -2.26 2.94 -8.49
CA THR A 67 -1.54 2.09 -9.43
C THR A 67 -1.72 2.53 -10.89
N PRO A 68 -2.96 2.76 -11.41
CA PRO A 68 -3.16 3.35 -12.73
C PRO A 68 -2.55 4.73 -12.91
N ILE A 69 -2.51 5.58 -11.87
CA ILE A 69 -1.83 6.87 -11.93
C ILE A 69 -0.34 6.66 -12.20
N ILE A 70 0.33 5.81 -11.41
CA ILE A 70 1.75 5.53 -11.56
C ILE A 70 2.04 4.88 -12.92
N ASP A 71 1.26 3.87 -13.33
CA ASP A 71 1.41 3.21 -14.63
C ASP A 71 1.29 4.19 -15.82
N GLN A 72 0.43 5.19 -15.71
CA GLN A 72 0.30 6.22 -16.75
C GLN A 72 1.47 7.21 -16.71
N MET A 73 1.92 7.61 -15.52
CA MET A 73 3.05 8.52 -15.38
C MET A 73 4.37 7.88 -15.81
N GLU A 74 4.59 6.58 -15.59
CA GLU A 74 5.77 5.86 -16.07
C GLU A 74 5.90 5.89 -17.61
N LYS A 75 4.77 5.86 -18.33
CA LYS A 75 4.75 5.99 -19.78
C LYS A 75 5.11 7.39 -20.27
N LEU A 76 4.75 8.42 -19.49
CA LEU A 76 5.01 9.83 -19.83
C LEU A 76 6.38 10.31 -19.33
N TYR A 77 6.84 9.77 -18.23
CA TYR A 77 8.07 10.10 -17.54
C TYR A 77 8.85 8.82 -17.21
N PRO A 78 9.45 8.14 -18.20
CA PRO A 78 10.11 6.85 -17.98
C PRO A 78 11.33 6.96 -17.05
N GLU A 79 12.04 8.11 -17.06
CA GLU A 79 13.23 8.30 -16.25
C GLU A 79 12.99 9.26 -15.06
N PRO A 80 13.64 9.02 -13.92
CA PRO A 80 14.38 7.80 -13.54
C PRO A 80 13.41 6.61 -13.37
N SER A 81 13.72 5.44 -13.98
CA SER A 81 12.84 4.25 -13.91
C SER A 81 12.63 3.76 -12.49
N ILE A 82 11.41 3.27 -12.20
CA ILE A 82 11.08 2.52 -10.97
C ILE A 82 11.00 0.99 -11.23
N HIS A 83 11.39 0.54 -12.42
CA HIS A 83 11.40 -0.85 -12.81
C HIS A 83 12.85 -1.29 -13.09
N SER A 84 13.25 -2.41 -12.49
CA SER A 84 14.53 -3.05 -12.73
C SER A 84 14.56 -3.72 -14.12
N ASP A 85 15.73 -3.79 -14.74
CA ASP A 85 15.96 -4.58 -15.95
C ASP A 85 16.04 -6.09 -15.65
N ASP A 86 16.29 -6.48 -14.40
CA ASP A 86 16.20 -7.87 -13.95
C ASP A 86 14.74 -8.32 -13.92
N THR A 87 14.42 -9.33 -14.73
CA THR A 87 13.04 -9.83 -14.90
C THR A 87 12.41 -10.28 -13.59
N VAL A 88 13.17 -10.97 -12.74
CA VAL A 88 12.65 -11.46 -11.45
C VAL A 88 12.43 -10.30 -10.48
N ALA A 89 13.43 -9.45 -10.31
CA ALA A 89 13.33 -8.27 -9.44
C ALA A 89 12.19 -7.34 -9.86
N SER A 90 12.01 -7.13 -11.16
CA SER A 90 10.94 -6.30 -11.73
C SER A 90 9.55 -6.86 -11.41
N PHE A 91 9.32 -8.16 -11.62
CA PHE A 91 8.04 -8.79 -11.29
C PHE A 91 7.79 -8.84 -9.78
N VAL A 92 8.81 -9.21 -9.00
CA VAL A 92 8.71 -9.23 -7.53
C VAL A 92 8.40 -7.84 -6.98
N SER A 93 8.95 -6.78 -7.57
CA SER A 93 8.62 -5.40 -7.21
C SER A 93 7.13 -5.09 -7.43
N ALA A 94 6.58 -5.48 -8.57
CA ALA A 94 5.14 -5.32 -8.84
C ALA A 94 4.28 -6.19 -7.90
N PHE A 95 4.76 -7.37 -7.52
CA PHE A 95 4.07 -8.24 -6.58
C PHE A 95 4.05 -7.66 -5.15
N ILE A 96 5.17 -7.06 -4.72
CA ILE A 96 5.25 -6.38 -3.41
C ILE A 96 4.38 -5.12 -3.39
N GLU A 97 4.25 -4.40 -4.51
CA GLU A 97 3.32 -3.28 -4.62
C GLU A 97 1.88 -3.72 -4.37
N GLU A 98 1.45 -4.77 -5.06
CA GLU A 98 0.12 -5.34 -4.89
C GLU A 98 -0.11 -5.87 -3.47
N PHE A 99 0.86 -6.59 -2.92
CA PHE A 99 0.83 -7.05 -1.53
C PHE A 99 0.70 -5.89 -0.54
N GLY A 100 1.50 -4.85 -0.69
CA GLY A 100 1.45 -3.64 0.15
C GLY A 100 0.07 -2.99 0.10
N ASP A 101 -0.44 -2.75 -1.09
CA ASP A 101 -1.72 -2.08 -1.29
C ASP A 101 -2.93 -2.88 -0.76
N LYS A 102 -2.88 -4.21 -0.76
CA LYS A 102 -4.03 -5.06 -0.43
C LYS A 102 -3.89 -5.74 0.94
N TRP A 103 -2.71 -6.25 1.26
CA TRP A 103 -2.47 -6.92 2.54
C TRP A 103 -1.94 -5.95 3.60
N GLY A 104 -0.99 -5.09 3.24
CA GLY A 104 -0.48 -4.03 4.12
C GLY A 104 -1.59 -3.10 4.64
N ASN A 105 -2.63 -2.89 3.85
CA ASN A 105 -3.81 -2.14 4.26
C ASN A 105 -4.52 -2.77 5.48
N LYS A 106 -4.48 -4.11 5.66
CA LYS A 106 -5.06 -4.80 6.81
C LYS A 106 -4.35 -4.42 8.10
N TRP A 107 -3.01 -4.42 8.07
CA TRP A 107 -2.19 -3.98 9.21
C TRP A 107 -2.49 -2.52 9.55
N MET A 108 -2.39 -1.64 8.55
CA MET A 108 -2.56 -0.20 8.73
C MET A 108 -3.94 0.14 9.30
N PHE A 109 -5.00 -0.41 8.74
CA PHE A 109 -6.36 -0.10 9.17
C PHE A 109 -6.69 -0.71 10.53
N HIS A 110 -6.21 -1.94 10.80
CA HIS A 110 -6.35 -2.59 12.10
C HIS A 110 -5.68 -1.76 13.19
N TYR A 111 -4.37 -1.48 13.08
CA TYR A 111 -3.65 -0.71 14.10
C TYR A 111 -4.26 0.67 14.34
N ARG A 112 -4.70 1.33 13.30
CA ARG A 112 -5.33 2.66 13.38
C ARG A 112 -6.64 2.68 14.16
N TRP A 113 -7.39 1.59 14.15
CA TRP A 113 -8.76 1.58 14.68
C TRP A 113 -9.02 0.51 15.76
N ALA A 114 -8.05 -0.29 16.14
CA ALA A 114 -8.23 -1.34 17.15
C ALA A 114 -8.14 -0.84 18.59
N ARG A 115 -7.36 0.21 18.86
CA ARG A 115 -7.06 0.71 20.22
C ARG A 115 -7.47 2.16 20.38
N ASP A 116 -7.95 2.50 21.59
CA ASP A 116 -8.44 3.85 21.90
C ASP A 116 -7.43 4.96 21.58
N VAL A 117 -6.16 4.79 21.92
CA VAL A 117 -5.10 5.78 21.67
C VAL A 117 -4.95 6.08 20.19
N ASP A 118 -4.99 5.05 19.35
CA ASP A 118 -4.87 5.18 17.88
C ASP A 118 -6.14 5.78 17.28
N GLN A 119 -7.31 5.35 17.76
CA GLN A 119 -8.62 5.87 17.34
C GLN A 119 -8.74 7.37 17.63
N ILE A 120 -8.38 7.81 18.82
CA ILE A 120 -8.44 9.22 19.25
C ILE A 120 -7.48 10.05 18.40
N SER A 121 -6.23 9.62 18.27
CA SER A 121 -5.21 10.28 17.46
C SER A 121 -5.67 10.43 16.01
N SER A 122 -6.11 9.34 15.39
CA SER A 122 -6.46 9.32 13.97
C SER A 122 -7.75 10.07 13.67
N ALA A 123 -8.77 9.93 14.51
CA ALA A 123 -10.02 10.69 14.36
C ALA A 123 -9.79 12.20 14.48
N GLY A 124 -8.96 12.63 15.44
CA GLY A 124 -8.59 14.05 15.61
C GLY A 124 -7.82 14.61 14.39
N ARG A 125 -6.85 13.85 13.86
CA ARG A 125 -6.13 14.25 12.63
C ARG A 125 -7.06 14.37 11.42
N ILE A 126 -7.99 13.43 11.25
CA ILE A 126 -8.98 13.48 10.17
C ILE A 126 -9.89 14.69 10.31
N ALA A 127 -10.35 14.99 11.53
CA ALA A 127 -11.22 16.14 11.79
C ALA A 127 -10.55 17.46 11.42
N ARG A 128 -9.32 17.69 11.89
CA ARG A 128 -8.57 18.91 11.56
C ARG A 128 -8.24 19.04 10.07
N MET A 129 -7.93 17.93 9.41
CA MET A 129 -7.67 17.92 7.97
C MET A 129 -8.92 18.28 7.15
N ARG A 130 -10.08 17.77 7.55
CA ARG A 130 -11.35 18.00 6.83
C ARG A 130 -11.92 19.40 7.00
N GLY A 131 -11.78 19.98 8.18
CA GLY A 131 -12.28 21.31 8.50
C GLY A 131 -11.17 22.19 9.08
N PRO A 132 -10.13 22.59 8.30
CA PRO A 132 -8.97 23.28 8.87
C PRO A 132 -9.30 24.65 9.51
N LYS A 133 -10.47 25.21 9.20
CA LYS A 133 -10.95 26.48 9.74
C LYS A 133 -11.99 26.32 10.86
N ALA A 134 -12.38 25.08 11.18
CA ALA A 134 -13.37 24.80 12.21
C ALA A 134 -12.81 25.06 13.61
N GLY A 135 -13.69 25.37 14.56
CA GLY A 135 -13.36 25.52 15.98
C GLY A 135 -13.09 24.17 16.67
N GLU A 136 -12.46 24.21 17.86
CA GLU A 136 -12.09 22.97 18.57
C GLU A 136 -13.32 22.10 18.90
N GLN A 137 -14.45 22.70 19.32
CA GLN A 137 -15.68 21.95 19.59
C GLN A 137 -16.22 21.22 18.36
N GLU A 138 -16.13 21.84 17.17
CA GLU A 138 -16.51 21.21 15.90
C GLU A 138 -15.55 20.07 15.53
N HIS A 139 -14.24 20.28 15.73
CA HIS A 139 -13.24 19.24 15.54
C HIS A 139 -13.50 18.02 16.43
N GLU A 140 -13.77 18.25 17.71
CA GLU A 140 -14.09 17.16 18.66
C GLU A 140 -15.38 16.42 18.28
N ALA A 141 -16.43 17.16 17.92
CA ALA A 141 -17.70 16.55 17.50
C ALA A 141 -17.52 15.71 16.25
N PHE A 142 -16.80 16.21 15.27
CA PHE A 142 -16.51 15.48 14.03
C PHE A 142 -15.56 14.30 14.27
N ALA A 143 -14.57 14.43 15.14
CA ALA A 143 -13.68 13.33 15.52
C ALA A 143 -14.46 12.17 16.16
N ARG A 144 -15.42 12.45 17.06
CA ARG A 144 -16.31 11.41 17.63
C ARG A 144 -17.11 10.67 16.55
N GLN A 145 -17.65 11.38 15.56
CA GLN A 145 -18.36 10.76 14.43
C GLN A 145 -17.45 9.91 13.57
N VAL A 146 -16.26 10.42 13.24
CA VAL A 146 -15.23 9.67 12.48
C VAL A 146 -14.86 8.40 13.23
N ARG A 147 -14.56 8.50 14.53
CA ARG A 147 -14.18 7.36 15.37
C ARG A 147 -15.26 6.28 15.35
N ALA A 148 -16.49 6.61 15.67
CA ALA A 148 -17.60 5.66 15.67
C ALA A 148 -17.74 4.96 14.31
N ARG A 149 -17.79 5.74 13.23
CA ARG A 149 -17.92 5.20 11.87
C ARG A 149 -16.78 4.28 11.47
N MET A 150 -15.53 4.59 11.84
CA MET A 150 -14.38 3.84 11.37
C MET A 150 -14.12 2.58 12.19
N VAL A 151 -14.40 2.61 13.49
CA VAL A 151 -14.35 1.42 14.36
C VAL A 151 -15.36 0.37 13.88
N ASP A 152 -16.57 0.78 13.53
CA ASP A 152 -17.59 -0.12 12.96
C ASP A 152 -17.20 -0.71 11.59
N ARG A 153 -16.12 -0.20 10.96
CA ARG A 153 -15.69 -0.62 9.64
C ARG A 153 -14.45 -1.51 9.61
N VAL A 154 -13.86 -1.84 10.76
CA VAL A 154 -12.64 -2.69 10.80
C VAL A 154 -12.85 -4.07 10.15
N TRP A 155 -14.07 -4.56 10.11
CA TRP A 155 -14.45 -5.78 9.41
C TRP A 155 -14.12 -5.73 7.90
N PHE A 156 -14.12 -4.53 7.30
CA PHE A 156 -13.85 -4.33 5.87
C PHE A 156 -12.47 -4.85 5.47
N VAL A 157 -11.47 -4.69 6.33
CA VAL A 157 -10.13 -5.26 6.11
C VAL A 157 -9.97 -6.65 6.71
N GLY A 158 -11.06 -7.24 7.22
CA GLY A 158 -11.06 -8.56 7.85
C GLY A 158 -10.59 -8.54 9.30
N SER A 159 -10.50 -7.38 9.94
CA SER A 159 -10.15 -7.28 11.36
C SER A 159 -11.36 -7.58 12.24
N ASN A 160 -11.19 -8.56 13.13
CA ASN A 160 -12.16 -8.97 14.16
C ASN A 160 -11.39 -9.66 15.30
N ALA A 161 -12.09 -10.09 16.36
CA ALA A 161 -11.46 -10.72 17.52
C ALA A 161 -10.63 -11.97 17.19
N GLY A 162 -11.03 -12.76 16.18
CA GLY A 162 -10.31 -13.96 15.76
C GLY A 162 -9.09 -13.66 14.86
N THR A 163 -9.17 -12.62 14.04
CA THR A 163 -8.10 -12.29 13.06
C THR A 163 -7.12 -11.24 13.60
N ALA A 164 -7.48 -10.44 14.60
CA ALA A 164 -6.63 -9.41 15.17
C ALA A 164 -5.24 -9.96 15.61
N PRO A 165 -5.13 -11.07 16.34
CA PRO A 165 -3.81 -11.62 16.69
C PRO A 165 -2.99 -12.03 15.46
N GLN A 166 -3.64 -12.51 14.39
CA GLN A 166 -2.98 -12.89 13.14
C GLN A 166 -2.45 -11.65 12.39
N ILE A 167 -3.22 -10.56 12.35
CA ILE A 167 -2.82 -9.28 11.77
C ILE A 167 -1.59 -8.74 12.49
N GLU A 168 -1.62 -8.73 13.82
CA GLU A 168 -0.54 -8.19 14.65
C GLU A 168 0.74 -9.04 14.53
N ALA A 169 0.63 -10.36 14.63
CA ALA A 169 1.76 -11.27 14.44
C ALA A 169 2.36 -11.16 13.03
N GLY A 170 1.50 -11.09 12.01
CA GLY A 170 1.93 -10.90 10.61
C GLY A 170 2.68 -9.59 10.40
N PHE A 171 2.23 -8.51 11.02
CA PHE A 171 2.93 -7.22 10.96
C PHE A 171 4.29 -7.27 11.67
N LEU A 172 4.38 -7.83 12.86
CA LEU A 172 5.65 -7.94 13.59
C LEU A 172 6.66 -8.82 12.83
N GLU A 173 6.22 -9.94 12.24
CA GLU A 173 7.08 -10.77 11.38
C GLU A 173 7.54 -9.98 10.15
N MET A 174 6.62 -9.26 9.48
CA MET A 174 6.99 -8.43 8.32
C MET A 174 7.98 -7.33 8.71
N LEU A 175 7.78 -6.67 9.84
CA LEU A 175 8.65 -5.60 10.31
C LEU A 175 10.09 -6.12 10.53
N ALA A 176 10.25 -7.27 11.18
CA ALA A 176 11.57 -7.89 11.39
C ALA A 176 12.24 -8.31 10.08
N LEU A 177 11.49 -8.90 9.14
CA LEU A 177 12.01 -9.29 7.83
C LEU A 177 12.42 -8.08 6.99
N LEU A 178 11.62 -7.03 7.02
CA LEU A 178 11.85 -5.80 6.29
C LEU A 178 13.06 -5.05 6.84
N ASP A 179 13.20 -4.97 8.17
CA ASP A 179 14.33 -4.33 8.80
C ASP A 179 15.65 -5.03 8.46
N ASN A 180 15.65 -6.38 8.52
CA ASN A 180 16.81 -7.17 8.08
C ASN A 180 17.13 -6.96 6.59
N HIS A 181 16.13 -6.86 5.73
CA HIS A 181 16.33 -6.63 4.30
C HIS A 181 16.91 -5.25 4.00
N LEU A 182 16.47 -4.22 4.70
CA LEU A 182 16.89 -2.83 4.52
C LEU A 182 18.22 -2.50 5.24
N ALA A 183 18.75 -3.39 6.07
CA ALA A 183 20.02 -3.17 6.80
C ALA A 183 21.23 -2.94 5.87
N SER A 184 21.19 -3.42 4.62
CA SER A 184 22.28 -3.33 3.66
C SER A 184 21.95 -2.48 2.42
N ARG A 185 20.77 -1.89 2.34
CA ARG A 185 20.35 -1.12 1.15
C ARG A 185 19.33 -0.02 1.49
N PRO A 186 19.36 1.10 0.76
CA PRO A 186 18.47 2.23 1.04
C PRO A 186 17.01 2.00 0.62
N TYR A 187 16.73 1.10 -0.34
CA TYR A 187 15.41 0.78 -0.86
C TYR A 187 15.27 -0.73 -1.09
N LEU A 188 14.04 -1.23 -1.27
CA LEU A 188 13.76 -2.67 -1.38
C LEU A 188 14.52 -3.36 -2.54
N PHE A 189 14.87 -2.64 -3.58
CA PHE A 189 15.50 -3.20 -4.77
C PHE A 189 16.87 -2.59 -5.08
N GLY A 190 17.56 -2.08 -4.06
CA GLY A 190 18.93 -1.55 -4.18
C GLY A 190 19.04 -0.05 -3.92
N GLY A 191 19.79 0.68 -4.75
CA GLY A 191 20.14 2.09 -4.55
C GLY A 191 19.10 3.11 -5.01
N ARG A 192 17.93 2.68 -5.49
CA ARG A 192 16.82 3.56 -5.91
C ARG A 192 15.47 2.93 -5.63
N PRO A 193 14.41 3.73 -5.42
CA PRO A 193 13.09 3.20 -5.15
C PRO A 193 12.53 2.48 -6.39
N ALA A 194 11.98 1.29 -6.18
CA ALA A 194 11.24 0.53 -7.16
C ALA A 194 9.72 0.67 -6.93
N PHE A 195 8.91 0.13 -7.82
CA PHE A 195 7.46 0.18 -7.74
C PHE A 195 6.92 -0.41 -6.42
N GLY A 196 7.53 -1.51 -5.95
CA GLY A 196 7.20 -2.15 -4.67
C GLY A 196 7.46 -1.26 -3.45
N ASP A 197 8.52 -0.42 -3.50
CA ASP A 197 8.78 0.55 -2.43
C ASP A 197 7.59 1.49 -2.23
N PHE A 198 7.05 2.05 -3.28
CA PHE A 198 5.92 3.00 -3.18
C PHE A 198 4.66 2.37 -2.63
N GLY A 199 4.33 1.13 -3.06
CA GLY A 199 3.14 0.41 -2.60
C GLY A 199 3.20 0.06 -1.12
N LEU A 200 4.27 -0.62 -0.72
CA LEU A 200 4.46 -1.04 0.67
C LEU A 200 4.66 0.16 1.60
N TRP A 201 5.49 1.12 1.18
CA TRP A 201 5.76 2.33 1.97
C TRP A 201 4.51 3.11 2.33
N GLY A 202 3.57 3.27 1.42
CA GLY A 202 2.35 4.02 1.69
C GLY A 202 1.62 3.51 2.95
N GLN A 203 1.58 2.19 3.15
CA GLN A 203 0.97 1.56 4.31
C GLN A 203 1.83 1.72 5.57
N ILE A 204 3.12 1.39 5.49
CA ILE A 204 4.07 1.46 6.62
C ILE A 204 4.22 2.91 7.11
N TYR A 205 4.28 3.90 6.20
CA TYR A 205 4.29 5.32 6.56
C TYR A 205 3.05 5.72 7.38
N GLN A 206 1.87 5.25 7.00
CA GLN A 206 0.66 5.52 7.75
C GLN A 206 0.68 4.86 9.13
N MET A 207 1.23 3.65 9.23
CA MET A 207 1.40 2.93 10.49
C MET A 207 2.39 3.66 11.42
N TRP A 208 3.52 4.13 10.87
CA TRP A 208 4.47 4.95 11.64
C TRP A 208 3.82 6.22 12.24
N ARG A 209 2.84 6.80 11.55
CA ARG A 209 2.12 7.98 12.02
C ARG A 209 1.08 7.69 13.10
N ASP A 210 0.73 6.44 13.33
CA ASP A 210 -0.24 6.02 14.34
C ASP A 210 0.49 5.57 15.63
N PRO A 211 0.01 5.94 16.84
CA PRO A 211 0.76 5.80 18.08
C PRO A 211 1.32 4.40 18.34
N THR A 212 0.46 3.36 18.28
CA THR A 212 0.88 1.99 18.63
C THR A 212 1.84 1.41 17.60
N ALA A 213 1.51 1.48 16.32
CA ALA A 213 2.36 0.94 15.27
C ALA A 213 3.64 1.76 15.09
N GLY A 214 3.56 3.09 15.28
CA GLY A 214 4.74 3.97 15.28
C GLY A 214 5.75 3.59 16.35
N ALA A 215 5.29 3.35 17.57
CA ALA A 215 6.16 2.91 18.67
C ALA A 215 6.85 1.56 18.38
N LEU A 216 6.17 0.62 17.70
CA LEU A 216 6.76 -0.65 17.27
C LEU A 216 7.88 -0.44 16.23
N ILE A 217 7.64 0.44 15.26
CA ILE A 217 8.64 0.76 14.22
C ILE A 217 9.85 1.47 14.82
N GLU A 218 9.61 2.51 15.62
CA GLU A 218 10.67 3.32 16.25
C GLU A 218 11.50 2.52 17.26
N GLY A 219 10.86 1.61 17.99
CA GLY A 219 11.51 0.81 19.02
C GLY A 219 12.20 -0.46 18.52
N GLY A 220 11.85 -0.96 17.31
CA GLY A 220 12.29 -2.30 16.89
C GLY A 220 12.81 -2.42 15.45
N ALA A 221 12.74 -1.38 14.61
CA ALA A 221 13.07 -1.48 13.20
C ALA A 221 13.73 -0.20 12.65
N PRO A 222 14.98 0.09 13.04
CA PRO A 222 15.67 1.33 12.69
C PRO A 222 15.87 1.49 11.18
N HIS A 223 16.17 0.41 10.44
CA HIS A 223 16.36 0.49 8.99
C HIS A 223 15.03 0.73 8.24
N VAL A 224 13.92 0.19 8.76
CA VAL A 224 12.58 0.52 8.26
C VAL A 224 12.26 1.98 8.53
N LEU A 225 12.59 2.51 9.72
CA LEU A 225 12.36 3.92 10.05
C LEU A 225 13.16 4.84 9.11
N ASP A 226 14.41 4.53 8.85
CA ASP A 226 15.25 5.27 7.89
C ASP A 226 14.67 5.24 6.47
N TRP A 227 14.19 4.08 6.03
CA TRP A 227 13.52 3.94 4.74
C TRP A 227 12.20 4.72 4.70
N VAL A 228 11.40 4.72 5.78
CA VAL A 228 10.18 5.51 5.89
C VAL A 228 10.47 7.00 5.68
N HIS A 229 11.52 7.52 6.32
CA HIS A 229 11.94 8.91 6.16
C HIS A 229 12.48 9.21 4.75
N ARG A 230 13.30 8.31 4.19
CA ARG A 230 13.89 8.46 2.85
C ARG A 230 12.82 8.53 1.78
N MET A 231 11.79 7.71 1.88
CA MET A 231 10.68 7.67 0.93
C MET A 231 9.76 8.90 0.97
N LEU A 232 9.87 9.79 1.95
CA LEU A 232 9.19 11.10 1.92
C LEU A 232 9.69 11.98 0.78
N TRP A 233 10.97 11.92 0.48
CA TRP A 233 11.65 12.63 -0.62
C TRP A 233 12.69 11.70 -1.26
N PRO A 234 12.22 10.65 -1.94
CA PRO A 234 13.13 9.62 -2.44
C PRO A 234 14.05 10.15 -3.52
N LYS A 235 15.28 9.62 -3.54
CA LYS A 235 16.32 9.96 -4.51
C LYS A 235 17.03 8.69 -4.95
N ALA A 236 17.50 8.64 -6.18
CA ALA A 236 18.41 7.60 -6.62
C ALA A 236 19.79 7.82 -5.97
N GLU A 237 20.25 6.85 -5.19
CA GLU A 237 21.57 6.80 -4.56
C GLU A 237 22.49 5.79 -5.27
N GLY A 238 21.93 4.98 -6.16
CA GLY A 238 22.61 3.95 -6.94
C GLY A 238 21.69 3.28 -7.96
N GLY A 239 22.12 2.12 -8.45
CA GLY A 239 21.34 1.28 -9.37
C GLY A 239 20.40 0.32 -8.64
N PHE A 240 19.59 -0.41 -9.42
CA PHE A 240 18.91 -1.59 -8.93
C PHE A 240 19.91 -2.73 -8.71
N GLU A 241 19.64 -3.56 -7.70
CA GLU A 241 20.34 -4.84 -7.51
C GLU A 241 19.65 -5.93 -8.35
N GLY A 242 20.42 -6.91 -8.84
CA GLY A 242 19.88 -8.10 -9.47
C GLY A 242 19.27 -9.06 -8.44
N TRP A 243 18.40 -9.97 -8.91
CA TRP A 243 17.69 -10.89 -8.04
C TRP A 243 18.61 -11.70 -7.11
N SER A 244 19.74 -12.20 -7.61
CA SER A 244 20.69 -12.99 -6.81
C SER A 244 21.23 -12.27 -5.57
N ALA A 245 21.31 -10.94 -5.59
CA ALA A 245 21.70 -10.13 -4.44
C ALA A 245 20.53 -9.86 -3.48
N LEU A 246 19.31 -9.80 -4.02
CA LEU A 246 18.08 -9.54 -3.27
C LEU A 246 17.51 -10.79 -2.59
N GLU A 247 17.64 -11.94 -3.26
CA GLU A 247 17.02 -13.22 -2.89
C GLU A 247 17.24 -13.62 -1.41
N PRO A 248 18.45 -13.56 -0.83
CA PRO A 248 18.69 -14.04 0.52
C PRO A 248 17.80 -13.40 1.59
N THR A 249 17.41 -12.14 1.39
CA THR A 249 16.62 -11.37 2.36
C THR A 249 15.21 -11.05 1.88
N LEU A 250 14.95 -11.05 0.57
CA LEU A 250 13.64 -10.79 0.00
C LEU A 250 12.80 -12.07 -0.11
N MET A 251 13.42 -13.23 -0.36
CA MET A 251 12.75 -14.52 -0.42
C MET A 251 12.00 -14.90 0.88
N PRO A 252 12.53 -14.64 2.09
CA PRO A 252 11.77 -14.82 3.32
C PRO A 252 10.50 -13.97 3.40
N ILE A 253 10.50 -12.75 2.85
CA ILE A 253 9.31 -11.89 2.75
C ILE A 253 8.30 -12.55 1.80
N LEU A 254 8.74 -12.95 0.61
CA LEU A 254 7.86 -13.61 -0.36
C LEU A 254 7.24 -14.88 0.22
N THR A 255 8.01 -15.75 0.85
CA THR A 255 7.53 -17.02 1.37
C THR A 255 6.57 -16.84 2.55
N LYS A 256 6.98 -16.02 3.56
CA LYS A 256 6.26 -15.94 4.83
C LYS A 256 5.07 -14.99 4.79
N GLN A 257 5.15 -13.93 4.00
CA GLN A 257 4.11 -12.91 3.96
C GLN A 257 3.25 -13.02 2.69
N VAL A 258 3.88 -13.12 1.53
CA VAL A 258 3.14 -13.15 0.27
C VAL A 258 2.56 -14.55 0.01
N GLY A 259 3.38 -15.59 -0.05
CA GLY A 259 2.95 -16.95 -0.37
C GLY A 259 2.11 -17.61 0.71
N ARG A 260 2.48 -17.43 1.98
CA ARG A 260 1.77 -18.08 3.10
C ARG A 260 0.46 -17.37 3.47
N GLN A 261 0.35 -16.07 3.28
CA GLN A 261 -0.80 -15.28 3.75
C GLN A 261 -1.58 -14.63 2.61
N PHE A 262 -0.93 -13.76 1.83
CA PHE A 262 -1.60 -12.95 0.82
C PHE A 262 -2.18 -13.77 -0.33
N MET A 263 -1.39 -14.68 -0.92
CA MET A 263 -1.85 -15.47 -2.08
C MET A 263 -3.04 -16.38 -1.75
N PRO A 264 -3.02 -17.20 -0.68
CA PRO A 264 -4.19 -18.00 -0.31
C PRO A 264 -5.42 -17.13 -0.03
N TRP A 265 -5.24 -15.99 0.64
CA TRP A 265 -6.34 -15.07 0.94
C TRP A 265 -6.96 -14.46 -0.31
N THR A 266 -6.13 -13.93 -1.24
CA THR A 266 -6.66 -13.26 -2.43
C THR A 266 -7.33 -14.24 -3.40
N CYS A 267 -6.81 -15.48 -3.53
CA CYS A 267 -7.44 -16.56 -4.29
C CYS A 267 -8.77 -17.02 -3.66
N ALA A 268 -8.82 -17.16 -2.33
CA ALA A 268 -10.06 -17.51 -1.63
C ALA A 268 -11.12 -16.40 -1.76
N ASN A 269 -10.72 -15.14 -1.74
CA ASN A 269 -11.60 -14.00 -1.99
C ASN A 269 -12.20 -14.04 -3.41
N GLU A 270 -11.39 -14.28 -4.42
CA GLU A 270 -11.85 -14.39 -5.81
C GLU A 270 -12.85 -15.55 -5.98
N LYS A 271 -12.48 -16.74 -5.44
CA LYS A 271 -13.37 -17.90 -5.48
C LYS A 271 -14.71 -17.64 -4.78
N ALA A 272 -14.70 -16.98 -3.63
CA ALA A 272 -15.92 -16.64 -2.91
C ALA A 272 -16.84 -15.72 -3.71
N LEU A 273 -16.27 -14.78 -4.47
CA LEU A 273 -17.05 -13.91 -5.37
C LEU A 273 -17.63 -14.68 -6.55
N ALA A 274 -16.84 -15.59 -7.15
CA ALA A 274 -17.31 -16.45 -8.23
C ALA A 274 -18.45 -17.37 -7.77
N ASP A 275 -18.36 -17.90 -6.56
CA ASP A 275 -19.36 -18.76 -5.92
C ASP A 275 -20.55 -17.98 -5.30
N ALA A 276 -20.57 -16.63 -5.44
CA ALA A 276 -21.56 -15.72 -4.84
C ALA A 276 -21.75 -15.89 -3.32
N LYS A 277 -20.68 -16.20 -2.59
CA LYS A 277 -20.68 -16.38 -1.14
C LYS A 277 -20.67 -15.04 -0.41
N GLU A 278 -21.37 -14.96 0.71
CA GLU A 278 -21.37 -13.77 1.58
C GLU A 278 -20.12 -13.68 2.45
N GLU A 279 -19.45 -14.82 2.71
CA GLU A 279 -18.26 -14.93 3.55
C GLU A 279 -17.35 -16.04 3.02
N PHE A 280 -16.05 -15.92 3.27
CA PHE A 280 -15.08 -16.97 3.01
C PHE A 280 -14.12 -17.15 4.18
N SER A 281 -13.60 -18.36 4.30
CA SER A 281 -12.57 -18.71 5.27
C SER A 281 -11.36 -19.30 4.57
N VAL A 282 -10.17 -18.99 5.10
CA VAL A 282 -8.89 -19.54 4.65
C VAL A 282 -7.99 -19.81 5.85
N ALA A 283 -7.21 -20.88 5.79
CA ALA A 283 -6.30 -21.27 6.88
C ALA A 283 -4.90 -20.69 6.63
N PHE A 284 -4.31 -20.06 7.63
CA PHE A 284 -2.94 -19.60 7.66
C PHE A 284 -2.22 -20.24 8.86
N GLY A 285 -1.27 -21.16 8.63
CA GLY A 285 -0.46 -21.74 9.70
C GLY A 285 -1.24 -22.31 10.88
N GLY A 286 -2.41 -22.93 10.63
CA GLY A 286 -3.28 -23.49 11.66
C GLY A 286 -4.36 -22.54 12.20
N ASN A 287 -4.32 -21.26 11.86
CA ASN A 287 -5.36 -20.31 12.23
C ASN A 287 -6.35 -20.08 11.08
N ILE A 288 -7.63 -19.88 11.40
CA ILE A 288 -8.68 -19.60 10.42
C ILE A 288 -8.85 -18.08 10.30
N TRP A 289 -8.76 -17.59 9.07
CA TRP A 289 -9.14 -16.21 8.70
C TRP A 289 -10.51 -16.23 8.06
N THR A 290 -11.44 -15.42 8.56
CA THR A 290 -12.79 -15.31 8.01
C THR A 290 -13.09 -13.87 7.67
N GLN A 291 -13.63 -13.62 6.46
CA GLN A 291 -13.91 -12.28 5.96
C GLN A 291 -15.00 -12.29 4.89
N LYS A 292 -15.72 -11.15 4.75
CA LYS A 292 -16.61 -10.90 3.60
C LYS A 292 -15.79 -10.65 2.32
N PRO A 293 -16.20 -11.22 1.16
CA PRO A 293 -15.46 -11.04 -0.09
C PRO A 293 -15.53 -9.62 -0.61
N GLN A 294 -14.46 -9.22 -1.30
CA GLN A 294 -14.24 -7.85 -1.78
C GLN A 294 -13.98 -7.86 -3.30
N LYS A 295 -14.88 -7.28 -4.08
CA LYS A 295 -14.80 -7.21 -5.55
C LYS A 295 -13.51 -6.53 -6.05
N TYR A 296 -13.06 -5.50 -5.34
CA TYR A 296 -11.86 -4.77 -5.72
C TYR A 296 -10.61 -5.66 -5.69
N HIS A 297 -10.46 -6.54 -4.70
CA HIS A 297 -9.30 -7.43 -4.58
C HIS A 297 -9.28 -8.51 -5.68
N ALA A 298 -10.42 -9.06 -6.09
CA ALA A 298 -10.46 -10.01 -7.20
C ALA A 298 -10.04 -9.35 -8.52
N ARG A 299 -10.49 -8.10 -8.78
CA ARG A 299 -10.04 -7.33 -9.94
C ARG A 299 -8.53 -7.11 -9.91
N SER A 300 -7.98 -6.81 -8.75
CA SER A 300 -6.55 -6.56 -8.55
C SER A 300 -5.71 -7.82 -8.81
N LEU A 301 -6.17 -8.99 -8.31
CA LEU A 301 -5.53 -10.28 -8.61
C LEU A 301 -5.51 -10.55 -10.13
N GLY A 302 -6.59 -10.26 -10.84
CA GLY A 302 -6.63 -10.35 -12.30
C GLY A 302 -5.58 -9.47 -13.00
N MET A 303 -5.34 -8.26 -12.48
CA MET A 303 -4.28 -7.37 -13.00
C MET A 303 -2.88 -7.94 -12.71
N LEU A 304 -2.66 -8.52 -11.53
CA LEU A 304 -1.39 -9.17 -11.19
C LEU A 304 -1.12 -10.37 -12.10
N ARG A 305 -2.13 -11.21 -12.36
CA ARG A 305 -2.04 -12.32 -13.33
C ARG A 305 -1.73 -11.85 -14.74
N ALA A 306 -2.34 -10.74 -15.17
CA ALA A 306 -2.04 -10.15 -16.48
C ALA A 306 -0.59 -9.66 -16.55
N ARG A 307 -0.05 -9.07 -15.48
CA ARG A 307 1.37 -8.70 -15.39
C ARG A 307 2.27 -9.95 -15.48
N TYR A 308 1.94 -11.01 -14.75
CA TYR A 308 2.67 -12.29 -14.83
C TYR A 308 2.60 -12.91 -16.24
N ALA A 309 1.43 -12.91 -16.87
CA ALA A 309 1.27 -13.41 -18.23
C ALA A 309 2.14 -12.67 -19.25
N ALA A 310 2.35 -11.36 -19.05
CA ALA A 310 3.15 -10.51 -19.91
C ALA A 310 4.68 -10.67 -19.74
N VAL A 311 5.16 -11.40 -18.71
CA VAL A 311 6.59 -11.67 -18.54
C VAL A 311 7.08 -12.59 -19.65
N ALA A 312 8.05 -12.10 -20.44
CA ALA A 312 8.58 -12.83 -21.59
C ALA A 312 9.42 -14.06 -21.20
N ASN A 313 10.29 -13.91 -20.19
CA ASN A 313 11.15 -14.99 -19.69
C ASN A 313 10.69 -15.50 -18.34
N LYS A 314 9.80 -16.47 -18.33
CA LYS A 314 9.31 -17.12 -17.10
C LYS A 314 10.29 -18.14 -16.50
N ALA A 315 11.25 -18.65 -17.28
CA ALA A 315 12.17 -19.67 -16.81
C ALA A 315 13.01 -19.25 -15.60
N ALA A 316 13.33 -17.96 -15.49
CA ALA A 316 14.02 -17.40 -14.32
C ALA A 316 13.05 -17.07 -13.17
N LEU A 317 11.81 -16.72 -13.47
CA LEU A 317 10.81 -16.24 -12.50
C LEU A 317 10.04 -17.38 -11.83
N ASP A 318 9.60 -18.39 -12.60
CA ASP A 318 8.73 -19.46 -12.11
C ASP A 318 9.33 -20.25 -10.93
N PRO A 319 10.63 -20.62 -10.92
CA PRO A 319 11.22 -21.30 -9.77
C PRO A 319 11.18 -20.47 -8.48
N VAL A 320 11.33 -19.13 -8.60
CA VAL A 320 11.26 -18.21 -7.45
C VAL A 320 9.83 -18.16 -6.92
N LEU A 321 8.85 -18.04 -7.79
CA LEU A 321 7.43 -17.99 -7.42
C LEU A 321 6.93 -19.31 -6.85
N GLU A 322 7.42 -20.43 -7.38
CA GLU A 322 7.11 -21.77 -6.86
C GLU A 322 7.68 -21.96 -5.47
N ALA A 323 8.96 -21.65 -5.25
CA ALA A 323 9.62 -21.71 -3.96
C ALA A 323 8.97 -20.78 -2.92
N ALA A 324 8.41 -19.64 -3.37
CA ALA A 324 7.63 -18.74 -2.55
C ALA A 324 6.20 -19.22 -2.26
N GLY A 325 5.71 -20.28 -2.92
CA GLY A 325 4.32 -20.75 -2.81
C GLY A 325 3.30 -19.83 -3.52
N CYS A 326 3.74 -19.06 -4.50
CA CYS A 326 2.92 -18.05 -5.17
C CYS A 326 2.46 -18.48 -6.57
N LEU A 327 3.20 -19.34 -7.26
CA LEU A 327 3.03 -19.63 -8.68
C LEU A 327 1.64 -20.16 -9.03
N ALA A 328 1.12 -21.11 -8.26
CA ALA A 328 -0.20 -21.69 -8.49
C ALA A 328 -1.33 -20.65 -8.50
N GLY A 329 -1.27 -19.66 -7.61
CA GLY A 329 -2.27 -18.59 -7.55
C GLY A 329 -2.20 -17.60 -8.72
N LEU A 330 -1.08 -17.57 -9.45
CA LEU A 330 -0.89 -16.70 -10.62
C LEU A 330 -1.35 -17.36 -11.92
N HIS A 331 -1.46 -18.69 -11.95
CA HIS A 331 -2.00 -19.41 -13.12
C HIS A 331 -3.54 -19.34 -13.21
N GLY A 332 -4.24 -19.15 -12.11
CA GLY A 332 -5.71 -19.03 -12.04
C GLY A 332 -6.39 -20.34 -11.71
#